data_2a51bcd18b48b361b0b6c78506e4f6ac
#
_entry.id   2a51bcd18b48b361b0b6c78506e4f6ac
#
_cell.length_a   1.000
_cell.length_b   1.000
_cell.length_c   1.000
_cell.angle_alpha   90.00
_cell.angle_beta   90.00
_cell.angle_gamma   90.00
#
_symmetry.space_group_name_H-M   'P 1'
#
loop_
_entity.id
_entity.type
_entity.pdbx_description
1 polymer ?
#
loop_
_entity_poly.entity_id
_entity_poly.type
_entity_poly.pdbx_seq_one_letter_code
_entity_poly.pdbx_strand_id
1 'polypeptide(L)'
;AVAGLVAVTPAAGYAGPMGAIVLGLVVGVVCLFFCTVVKNSLGYDDSLDVFGIHGVGGIVGALGTGILVNPALGGAGVMDYTVGKIADYDFAAQMISQLWGVGVTVLFSGIGSAILFKVVDVIVGLRVPVDAEREGLDITDHTERAYNM
;
A
#
# COMPACT_ATOMS: atom_id res chain seq x y z
N ALA A 1 1.78 -13.49 1.29
CA ALA A 1 0.46 -13.45 1.93
C ALA A 1 0.03 -12.00 2.21
N VAL A 2 0.82 -11.20 2.96
CA VAL A 2 0.46 -9.82 3.34
C VAL A 2 0.20 -8.93 2.13
N ALA A 3 1.05 -8.96 1.10
CA ALA A 3 0.86 -8.19 -0.13
C ALA A 3 -0.51 -8.46 -0.80
N GLY A 4 -0.94 -9.73 -0.84
CA GLY A 4 -2.25 -10.11 -1.37
C GLY A 4 -3.40 -9.53 -0.56
N LEU A 5 -3.31 -9.54 0.78
CA LEU A 5 -4.30 -8.95 1.67
C LEU A 5 -4.39 -7.44 1.48
N VAL A 6 -3.24 -6.76 1.33
CA VAL A 6 -3.19 -5.32 1.06
C VAL A 6 -3.88 -4.98 -0.26
N ALA A 7 -3.56 -5.70 -1.34
CA ALA A 7 -4.13 -5.41 -2.66
C ALA A 7 -5.64 -5.70 -2.75
N VAL A 8 -6.11 -6.74 -2.05
CA VAL A 8 -7.53 -7.09 -2.04
C VAL A 8 -8.37 -6.13 -1.18
N THR A 9 -7.74 -5.38 -0.27
CA THR A 9 -8.44 -4.45 0.62
C THR A 9 -9.30 -3.42 -0.13
N PRO A 10 -8.78 -2.63 -1.11
CA PRO A 10 -9.64 -1.72 -1.88
C PRO A 10 -10.63 -2.45 -2.79
N ALA A 11 -10.38 -3.71 -3.15
CA ALA A 11 -11.26 -4.53 -3.99
C ALA A 11 -12.36 -5.26 -3.19
N ALA A 12 -12.34 -5.19 -1.86
CA ALA A 12 -13.29 -5.86 -1.00
C ALA A 12 -14.73 -5.38 -1.27
N GLY A 13 -15.63 -6.32 -1.57
CA GLY A 13 -17.00 -6.02 -1.96
C GLY A 13 -17.20 -5.66 -3.44
N TYR A 14 -16.12 -5.47 -4.21
CA TYR A 14 -16.16 -5.11 -5.63
C TYR A 14 -15.68 -6.24 -6.54
N ALA A 15 -14.62 -6.95 -6.17
CA ALA A 15 -14.07 -8.04 -6.95
C ALA A 15 -14.72 -9.37 -6.58
N GLY A 16 -14.94 -10.22 -7.59
CA GLY A 16 -15.32 -11.62 -7.38
C GLY A 16 -14.13 -12.47 -6.89
N PRO A 17 -14.39 -13.69 -6.36
CA PRO A 17 -13.35 -14.54 -5.76
C PRO A 17 -12.19 -14.86 -6.70
N MET A 18 -12.46 -15.14 -7.97
CA MET A 18 -11.41 -15.45 -8.95
C MET A 18 -10.55 -14.21 -9.25
N GLY A 19 -11.18 -13.03 -9.37
CA GLY A 19 -10.48 -11.76 -9.53
C GLY A 19 -9.55 -11.46 -8.34
N ALA A 20 -10.01 -11.72 -7.12
CA ALA A 20 -9.21 -11.54 -5.91
C ALA A 20 -7.99 -12.48 -5.87
N ILE A 21 -8.14 -13.75 -6.30
CA ILE A 21 -7.03 -14.70 -6.40
C ILE A 21 -5.99 -14.22 -7.41
N VAL A 22 -6.42 -13.82 -8.61
CA VAL A 22 -5.51 -13.30 -9.65
C VAL A 22 -4.80 -12.03 -9.18
N LEU A 23 -5.54 -11.10 -8.57
CA LEU A 23 -4.95 -9.88 -8.01
C LEU A 23 -3.89 -10.20 -6.96
N GLY A 24 -4.17 -11.13 -6.05
CA GLY A 24 -3.22 -11.57 -5.02
C GLY A 24 -1.94 -12.17 -5.59
N LEU A 25 -2.04 -12.96 -6.66
CA LEU A 25 -0.87 -13.52 -7.35
C LEU A 25 -0.04 -12.43 -8.04
N VAL A 26 -0.67 -11.54 -8.78
CA VAL A 26 0.01 -10.43 -9.48
C VAL A 26 0.72 -9.53 -8.48
N VAL A 27 0.03 -9.11 -7.43
CA VAL A 27 0.63 -8.20 -6.44
C VAL A 27 1.75 -8.85 -5.67
N GLY A 28 1.68 -10.17 -5.41
CA GLY A 28 2.77 -10.91 -4.76
C GLY A 28 4.08 -10.76 -5.52
N VAL A 29 4.04 -10.89 -6.86
CA VAL A 29 5.22 -10.72 -7.73
C VAL A 29 5.67 -9.26 -7.77
N VAL A 30 4.73 -8.32 -7.93
CA VAL A 30 5.04 -6.88 -7.99
C VAL A 30 5.69 -6.41 -6.68
N CYS A 31 5.10 -6.73 -5.54
CA CYS A 31 5.65 -6.35 -4.24
C CYS A 31 7.02 -6.98 -3.99
N LEU A 32 7.22 -8.25 -4.35
CA LEU A 32 8.53 -8.90 -4.26
C LEU A 32 9.60 -8.14 -5.07
N PHE A 33 9.26 -7.74 -6.30
CA PHE A 33 10.16 -6.96 -7.15
C PHE A 33 10.50 -5.60 -6.50
N PHE A 34 9.54 -4.91 -5.92
CA PHE A 34 9.78 -3.63 -5.24
C PHE A 34 10.60 -3.79 -3.96
N CYS A 35 10.33 -4.79 -3.13
CA CYS A 35 11.05 -5.06 -1.89
C CYS A 35 12.50 -5.54 -2.12
N THR A 36 12.79 -6.12 -3.28
CA THR A 36 14.13 -6.64 -3.59
C THR A 36 14.88 -5.75 -4.58
N VAL A 37 14.41 -5.69 -5.83
CA VAL A 37 15.16 -5.03 -6.91
C VAL A 37 15.12 -3.51 -6.77
N VAL A 38 13.92 -2.93 -6.65
CA VAL A 38 13.75 -1.47 -6.63
C VAL A 38 14.36 -0.88 -5.36
N LYS A 39 14.07 -1.45 -4.20
CA LYS A 39 14.63 -1.02 -2.91
C LYS A 39 16.16 -1.01 -2.94
N ASN A 40 16.78 -2.11 -3.39
CA ASN A 40 18.25 -2.21 -3.44
C ASN A 40 18.85 -1.26 -4.49
N SER A 41 18.19 -1.05 -5.63
CA SER A 41 18.69 -0.16 -6.68
C SER A 41 18.61 1.32 -6.30
N LEU A 42 17.58 1.73 -5.58
CA LEU A 42 17.39 3.12 -5.15
C LEU A 42 17.99 3.39 -3.77
N GLY A 43 18.28 2.36 -2.98
CA GLY A 43 18.92 2.48 -1.67
C GLY A 43 18.10 3.24 -0.63
N TYR A 44 16.77 3.26 -0.75
CA TYR A 44 15.92 3.89 0.25
C TYR A 44 15.73 3.00 1.49
N ASP A 45 15.58 3.64 2.64
CA ASP A 45 15.37 2.96 3.91
C ASP A 45 13.90 2.51 4.03
N ASP A 46 13.68 1.22 3.97
CA ASP A 46 12.38 0.55 4.15
C ASP A 46 12.63 -0.82 4.79
N SER A 47 13.13 -0.80 6.04
CA SER A 47 13.60 -2.01 6.74
C SER A 47 12.51 -3.07 6.92
N LEU A 48 11.26 -2.66 7.02
CA LEU A 48 10.09 -3.55 7.17
C LEU A 48 9.31 -3.79 5.87
N ASP A 49 9.85 -3.33 4.73
CA ASP A 49 9.22 -3.42 3.40
C ASP A 49 7.79 -2.80 3.34
N VAL A 50 7.55 -1.78 4.17
CA VAL A 50 6.22 -1.15 4.28
C VAL A 50 5.83 -0.46 2.98
N PHE A 51 6.74 0.30 2.36
CA PHE A 51 6.48 0.94 1.09
C PHE A 51 6.26 -0.10 -0.02
N GLY A 52 7.15 -1.09 -0.10
CA GLY A 52 7.07 -2.15 -1.10
C GLY A 52 5.80 -3.01 -1.01
N ILE A 53 5.32 -3.28 0.21
CA ILE A 53 4.14 -4.12 0.42
C ILE A 53 2.86 -3.28 0.49
N HIS A 54 2.80 -2.24 1.35
CA HIS A 54 1.57 -1.49 1.58
C HIS A 54 1.38 -0.36 0.56
N GLY A 55 2.42 0.44 0.29
CA GLY A 55 2.35 1.52 -0.69
C GLY A 55 2.08 0.98 -2.10
N VAL A 56 2.98 0.13 -2.60
CA VAL A 56 2.87 -0.46 -3.94
C VAL A 56 1.69 -1.40 -4.05
N GLY A 57 1.49 -2.29 -3.06
CA GLY A 57 0.37 -3.22 -3.03
C GLY A 57 -0.99 -2.51 -3.01
N GLY A 58 -1.12 -1.41 -2.26
CA GLY A 58 -2.32 -0.58 -2.23
C GLY A 58 -2.62 0.10 -3.56
N ILE A 59 -1.59 0.64 -4.23
CA ILE A 59 -1.72 1.25 -5.57
C ILE A 59 -2.18 0.20 -6.59
N VAL A 60 -1.51 -0.96 -6.63
CA VAL A 60 -1.88 -2.07 -7.53
C VAL A 60 -3.29 -2.56 -7.23
N GLY A 61 -3.65 -2.65 -5.95
CA GLY A 61 -4.98 -3.03 -5.52
C GLY A 61 -6.08 -2.05 -5.96
N ALA A 62 -5.84 -0.76 -5.80
CA ALA A 62 -6.78 0.27 -6.23
C ALA A 62 -7.00 0.25 -7.75
N LEU A 63 -5.92 0.19 -8.53
CA LEU A 63 -6.01 0.06 -10.00
C LEU A 63 -6.68 -1.26 -10.41
N GLY A 64 -6.33 -2.36 -9.74
CA GLY A 64 -6.95 -3.67 -9.93
C GLY A 64 -8.45 -3.66 -9.64
N THR A 65 -8.90 -2.89 -8.65
CA THR A 65 -10.33 -2.73 -8.35
C THR A 65 -11.08 -2.13 -9.53
N GLY A 66 -10.49 -1.13 -10.20
CA GLY A 66 -11.10 -0.53 -11.39
C GLY A 66 -11.34 -1.53 -12.53
N ILE A 67 -10.51 -2.57 -12.62
CA ILE A 67 -10.68 -3.66 -13.60
C ILE A 67 -11.69 -4.69 -13.08
N LEU A 68 -11.50 -5.15 -11.84
CA LEU A 68 -12.19 -6.30 -11.27
C LEU A 68 -13.61 -6.02 -10.81
N VAL A 69 -14.02 -4.75 -10.71
CA VAL A 69 -15.41 -4.36 -10.47
C VAL A 69 -16.35 -4.71 -11.62
N ASN A 70 -15.79 -5.02 -12.80
CA ASN A 70 -16.56 -5.40 -13.98
C ASN A 70 -17.40 -6.66 -13.73
N PRO A 71 -18.75 -6.61 -13.91
CA PRO A 71 -19.61 -7.78 -13.75
C PRO A 71 -19.24 -8.95 -14.66
N ALA A 72 -18.69 -8.69 -15.86
CA ALA A 72 -18.22 -9.76 -16.76
C ALA A 72 -17.03 -10.57 -16.20
N LEU A 73 -16.31 -10.01 -15.22
CA LEU A 73 -15.23 -10.67 -14.49
C LEU A 73 -15.67 -11.21 -13.12
N GLY A 74 -16.98 -11.22 -12.87
CA GLY A 74 -17.55 -11.63 -11.58
C GLY A 74 -17.53 -10.54 -10.52
N GLY A 75 -17.27 -9.29 -10.91
CA GLY A 75 -17.32 -8.13 -10.02
C GLY A 75 -18.75 -7.66 -9.70
N ALA A 76 -18.90 -6.89 -8.65
CA ALA A 76 -20.20 -6.39 -8.18
C ALA A 76 -20.82 -5.30 -9.09
N GLY A 77 -20.02 -4.73 -9.99
CA GLY A 77 -20.43 -3.56 -10.78
C GLY A 77 -20.33 -2.24 -10.02
N VAL A 78 -20.62 -1.16 -10.71
CA VAL A 78 -20.61 0.20 -10.16
C VAL A 78 -22.05 0.67 -10.02
N MET A 79 -22.44 1.08 -8.82
CA MET A 79 -23.80 1.57 -8.55
C MET A 79 -23.97 2.98 -9.12
N ASP A 80 -24.96 3.16 -9.98
CA ASP A 80 -25.48 4.49 -10.32
C ASP A 80 -26.55 4.87 -9.30
N TYR A 81 -26.19 5.76 -8.40
CA TYR A 81 -27.09 6.22 -7.34
C TYR A 81 -28.23 7.14 -7.83
N THR A 82 -28.15 7.63 -9.07
CA THR A 82 -29.22 8.48 -9.65
C THR A 82 -30.41 7.66 -10.07
N VAL A 83 -30.18 6.44 -10.54
CA VAL A 83 -31.24 5.53 -11.02
C VAL A 83 -31.37 4.28 -10.13
N GLY A 84 -30.52 4.11 -9.13
CA GLY A 84 -30.56 2.99 -8.19
C GLY A 84 -30.26 1.61 -8.84
N LYS A 85 -29.46 1.60 -9.89
CA LYS A 85 -29.08 0.38 -10.64
C LYS A 85 -27.56 0.29 -10.85
N ILE A 86 -27.10 -0.89 -11.18
CA ILE A 86 -25.71 -1.08 -11.62
C ILE A 86 -25.58 -0.44 -13.00
N ALA A 87 -24.63 0.49 -13.13
CA ALA A 87 -24.31 1.14 -14.39
C ALA A 87 -23.61 0.17 -15.35
N ASP A 88 -23.68 0.49 -16.64
CA ASP A 88 -22.84 -0.19 -17.63
C ASP A 88 -21.36 0.07 -17.31
N TYR A 89 -20.56 -1.01 -17.37
CA TYR A 89 -19.16 -0.90 -17.05
C TYR A 89 -18.38 -0.18 -18.15
N ASP A 90 -17.75 0.93 -17.78
CA ASP A 90 -16.81 1.69 -18.62
C ASP A 90 -15.40 1.57 -18.03
N PHE A 91 -14.52 0.85 -18.73
CA PHE A 91 -13.14 0.65 -18.31
C PHE A 91 -12.35 1.97 -18.21
N ALA A 92 -12.52 2.87 -19.19
CA ALA A 92 -11.77 4.11 -19.20
C ALA A 92 -12.19 5.03 -18.05
N ALA A 93 -13.49 5.18 -17.82
CA ALA A 93 -14.02 5.95 -16.71
C ALA A 93 -13.56 5.40 -15.36
N GLN A 94 -13.59 4.07 -15.19
CA GLN A 94 -13.12 3.42 -13.96
C GLN A 94 -11.62 3.61 -13.74
N MET A 95 -10.79 3.41 -14.75
CA MET A 95 -9.34 3.59 -14.62
C MET A 95 -8.97 5.05 -14.33
N ILE A 96 -9.63 6.02 -14.95
CA ILE A 96 -9.42 7.44 -14.65
C ILE A 96 -9.80 7.74 -13.20
N SER A 97 -10.94 7.23 -12.72
CA SER A 97 -11.37 7.38 -11.32
C SER A 97 -10.34 6.81 -10.35
N GLN A 98 -9.83 5.60 -10.58
CA GLN A 98 -8.82 4.98 -9.73
C GLN A 98 -7.49 5.74 -9.78
N LEU A 99 -7.06 6.19 -10.94
CA LEU A 99 -5.84 7.00 -11.08
C LEU A 99 -5.94 8.33 -10.33
N TRP A 100 -7.09 9.00 -10.39
CA TRP A 100 -7.35 10.20 -9.60
C TRP A 100 -7.31 9.91 -8.11
N GLY A 101 -8.00 8.86 -7.66
CA GLY A 101 -8.01 8.44 -6.25
C GLY A 101 -6.61 8.14 -5.73
N VAL A 102 -5.84 7.35 -6.47
CA VAL A 102 -4.44 7.02 -6.15
C VAL A 102 -3.57 8.28 -6.14
N GLY A 103 -3.66 9.12 -7.18
CA GLY A 103 -2.87 10.34 -7.32
C GLY A 103 -3.09 11.31 -6.16
N VAL A 104 -4.35 11.60 -5.84
CA VAL A 104 -4.71 12.46 -4.71
C VAL A 104 -4.22 11.88 -3.38
N THR A 105 -4.40 10.57 -3.18
CA THR A 105 -3.97 9.90 -1.94
C THR A 105 -2.45 9.95 -1.77
N VAL A 106 -1.70 9.67 -2.83
CA VAL A 106 -0.22 9.71 -2.80
C VAL A 106 0.28 11.13 -2.52
N LEU A 107 -0.28 12.13 -3.20
CA LEU A 107 0.11 13.52 -2.98
C LEU A 107 -0.25 14.01 -1.57
N PHE A 108 -1.47 13.76 -1.12
CA PHE A 108 -1.93 14.16 0.21
C PHE A 108 -1.12 13.48 1.31
N SER A 109 -0.97 12.16 1.24
CA SER A 109 -0.22 11.40 2.25
C SER A 109 1.27 11.75 2.22
N GLY A 110 1.86 11.89 1.01
CA GLY A 110 3.28 12.22 0.86
C GLY A 110 3.60 13.60 1.42
N ILE A 111 2.85 14.62 1.03
CA ILE A 111 3.05 15.99 1.53
C ILE A 111 2.75 16.07 3.03
N GLY A 112 1.62 15.49 3.46
CA GLY A 112 1.23 15.47 4.86
C GLY A 112 2.27 14.78 5.74
N SER A 113 2.76 13.62 5.34
CA SER A 113 3.82 12.91 6.05
C SER A 113 5.12 13.70 6.10
N ALA A 114 5.54 14.31 5.00
CA ALA A 114 6.76 15.13 4.97
C ALA A 114 6.68 16.30 5.96
N ILE A 115 5.54 16.98 6.03
CA ILE A 115 5.32 18.07 7.00
C ILE A 115 5.35 17.53 8.44
N LEU A 116 4.61 16.47 8.71
CA LEU A 116 4.52 15.90 10.06
C LEU A 116 5.86 15.35 10.54
N PHE A 117 6.60 14.63 9.70
CA PHE A 117 7.94 14.16 10.04
C PHE A 117 8.89 15.34 10.32
N LYS A 118 8.81 16.43 9.53
CA LYS A 118 9.64 17.60 9.80
C LYS A 118 9.28 18.28 11.11
N VAL A 119 8.02 18.36 11.46
CA VAL A 119 7.57 18.90 12.76
C VAL A 119 8.08 18.04 13.91
N VAL A 120 7.94 16.72 13.81
CA VAL A 120 8.42 15.79 14.85
C VAL A 120 9.95 15.86 14.98
N ASP A 121 10.66 15.90 13.85
CA ASP A 121 12.12 16.03 13.82
C ASP A 121 12.62 17.26 14.58
N VAL A 122 11.94 18.39 14.41
CA VAL A 122 12.30 19.65 15.09
C VAL A 122 11.98 19.63 16.59
N ILE A 123 10.90 18.96 16.98
CA ILE A 123 10.41 18.97 18.38
C ILE A 123 11.08 17.89 19.24
N VAL A 124 11.21 16.70 18.72
CA VAL A 124 11.63 15.50 19.49
C VAL A 124 12.87 14.83 18.88
N GLY A 125 13.10 15.02 17.58
CA GLY A 125 14.06 14.24 16.80
C GLY A 125 13.44 12.94 16.27
N LEU A 126 13.89 12.49 15.09
CA LEU A 126 13.36 11.29 14.44
C LEU A 126 14.25 10.06 14.64
N ARG A 127 15.52 10.25 14.91
CA ARG A 127 16.48 9.15 15.05
C ARG A 127 17.26 9.24 16.35
N VAL A 128 17.50 8.08 16.92
CA VAL A 128 18.45 7.93 18.02
C VAL A 128 19.89 8.05 17.51
N PRO A 129 20.87 8.33 18.39
CA PRO A 129 22.28 8.34 18.02
C PRO A 129 22.68 6.99 17.40
N VAL A 130 23.60 7.03 16.42
CA VAL A 130 24.05 5.85 15.68
C VAL A 130 24.63 4.78 16.61
N ASP A 131 25.30 5.19 17.68
CA ASP A 131 25.88 4.24 18.65
C ASP A 131 24.78 3.49 19.43
N ALA A 132 23.71 4.18 19.84
CA ALA A 132 22.54 3.55 20.47
C ALA A 132 21.80 2.60 19.51
N GLU A 133 21.69 2.97 18.22
CA GLU A 133 21.09 2.12 17.20
C GLU A 133 21.91 0.83 16.98
N ARG A 134 23.25 0.93 17.03
CA ARG A 134 24.17 -0.22 16.90
C ARG A 134 24.20 -1.12 18.13
N GLU A 135 24.10 -0.55 19.32
CA GLU A 135 24.04 -1.30 20.57
C GLU A 135 22.71 -2.05 20.74
N GLY A 136 21.65 -1.48 20.20
CA GLY A 136 20.27 -1.98 20.29
C GLY A 136 19.42 -1.14 21.25
N LEU A 137 18.24 -0.73 20.79
CA LEU A 137 17.32 0.12 21.55
C LEU A 137 16.70 -0.60 22.73
N ASP A 138 16.64 -1.93 22.71
CA ASP A 138 16.26 -2.77 23.83
C ASP A 138 17.22 -2.59 25.02
N ILE A 139 18.51 -2.43 24.76
CA ILE A 139 19.52 -2.18 25.80
C ILE A 139 19.54 -0.71 26.21
N THR A 140 19.63 0.20 25.24
CA THR A 140 19.88 1.62 25.52
C THR A 140 18.64 2.33 26.09
N ASP A 141 17.45 1.98 25.65
CA ASP A 141 16.20 2.65 26.07
C ASP A 141 15.44 1.86 27.13
N HIS A 142 15.53 0.52 27.12
CA HIS A 142 14.77 -0.33 28.02
C HIS A 142 15.63 -1.12 29.03
N THR A 143 16.97 -1.09 28.90
CA THR A 143 17.91 -1.83 29.75
C THR A 143 17.67 -3.35 29.80
N GLU A 144 16.98 -3.88 28.81
CA GLU A 144 16.63 -5.29 28.67
C GLU A 144 17.13 -5.84 27.35
N ARG A 145 17.48 -7.12 27.31
CA ARG A 145 17.84 -7.82 26.05
C ARG A 145 16.63 -8.58 25.53
N ALA A 146 16.22 -8.28 24.29
CA ALA A 146 15.14 -9.01 23.64
C ALA A 146 15.51 -10.47 23.34
N TYR A 147 16.80 -10.75 23.09
CA TYR A 147 17.31 -12.10 22.80
C TYR A 147 18.55 -12.40 23.63
N ASN A 148 18.52 -13.54 24.32
CA ASN A 148 19.70 -14.13 24.96
C ASN A 148 20.37 -15.05 23.93
N MET A 149 21.29 -14.53 23.15
CA MET A 149 22.17 -15.33 22.27
C MET A 149 23.51 -15.56 22.95
#